data_6c89c8761c8a9df21d7382330507161a
#
_entry.id   6c89c8761c8a9df21d7382330507161a
#
_cell.length_a   1.000
_cell.length_b   1.000
_cell.length_c   1.000
_cell.angle_alpha   90.00
_cell.angle_beta   90.00
_cell.angle_gamma   90.00
#
_symmetry.space_group_name_H-M   'P 1'
#
loop_
_entity.id
_entity.type
_entity.pdbx_description
1 polymer ?
#
loop_
_entity_poly.entity_id
_entity_poly.type
_entity_poly.pdbx_seq_one_letter_code
_entity_poly.pdbx_strand_id
1 'polypeptide(L)'
;MKITVSMEDVRQSASYLKQKANEYDAVVQKIYTTMHQLEAIWKGKDNEAFIRQLDAFQPQLKRMTTLVEQYGNYLQSCAAQYEQLQAERMMAASRLA
;
A
#
# COMPACT_ATOMS: atom_id res chain seq x y z
N MET A 1 15.25 -3.58 27.91
CA MET A 1 15.13 -2.52 26.88
C MET A 1 13.67 -2.17 26.68
N LYS A 2 13.33 -0.95 26.88
CA LYS A 2 11.93 -0.50 26.73
C LYS A 2 11.79 0.10 25.33
N ILE A 3 11.03 -0.56 24.47
CA ILE A 3 10.74 -0.05 23.14
C ILE A 3 9.47 0.78 23.21
N THR A 4 9.60 2.07 22.95
CA THR A 4 8.43 2.95 22.89
C THR A 4 8.10 3.21 21.42
N VAL A 5 6.90 2.82 21.01
CA VAL A 5 6.40 3.08 19.66
C VAL A 5 5.39 4.22 19.75
N SER A 6 5.65 5.29 19.04
CA SER A 6 4.71 6.40 18.93
C SER A 6 3.60 6.04 17.94
N MET A 7 2.35 6.19 18.38
CA MET A 7 1.20 5.95 17.48
C MET A 7 1.14 6.97 16.36
N GLU A 8 1.66 8.16 16.58
CA GLU A 8 1.81 9.16 15.52
C GLU A 8 2.76 8.66 14.42
N ASP A 9 3.88 8.05 14.82
CA ASP A 9 4.83 7.46 13.87
C ASP A 9 4.18 6.31 13.09
N VAL A 10 3.35 5.49 13.74
CA VAL A 10 2.61 4.42 13.08
C VAL A 10 1.65 4.98 12.03
N ARG A 11 0.93 6.06 12.35
CA ARG A 11 0.03 6.72 11.42
C ARG A 11 0.77 7.31 10.23
N GLN A 12 1.90 7.97 10.48
CA GLN A 12 2.72 8.53 9.42
C GLN A 12 3.25 7.44 8.50
N SER A 13 3.70 6.32 9.07
CA SER A 13 4.16 5.18 8.29
C SER A 13 3.03 4.58 7.46
N ALA A 14 1.83 4.47 8.02
CA ALA A 14 0.66 3.96 7.31
C ALA A 14 0.30 4.87 6.12
N SER A 15 0.29 6.19 6.33
CA SER A 15 0.03 7.16 5.27
C SER A 15 1.10 7.10 4.18
N TYR A 16 2.36 6.96 4.57
CA TYR A 16 3.48 6.81 3.65
C TYR A 16 3.32 5.57 2.78
N LEU A 17 2.98 4.43 3.39
CA LEU A 17 2.78 3.18 2.66
C LEU A 17 1.64 3.30 1.64
N LYS A 18 0.54 3.91 2.03
CA LYS A 18 -0.61 4.11 1.14
C LYS A 18 -0.26 5.04 -0.02
N GLN A 19 0.49 6.11 0.26
CA GLN A 19 0.95 7.04 -0.78
C GLN A 19 1.88 6.33 -1.75
N LYS A 20 2.83 5.53 -1.25
CA LYS A 20 3.77 4.80 -2.09
C LYS A 20 3.08 3.72 -2.90
N ALA A 21 2.05 3.07 -2.35
CA ALA A 21 1.25 2.11 -3.10
C ALA A 21 0.55 2.78 -4.28
N ASN A 22 -0.02 3.97 -4.08
CA ASN A 22 -0.67 4.73 -5.13
C ASN A 22 0.33 5.19 -6.20
N GLU A 23 1.50 5.66 -5.79
CA GLU A 23 2.56 6.06 -6.72
C GLU A 23 3.05 4.87 -7.54
N TYR A 24 3.24 3.73 -6.87
CA TYR A 24 3.64 2.49 -7.54
C TYR A 24 2.62 2.06 -8.58
N ASP A 25 1.34 2.07 -8.21
CA ASP A 25 0.26 1.71 -9.14
C ASP A 25 0.25 2.64 -10.36
N ALA A 26 0.42 3.94 -10.15
CA ALA A 26 0.48 4.92 -11.24
C ALA A 26 1.65 4.65 -12.18
N VAL A 27 2.83 4.30 -11.64
CA VAL A 27 4.01 3.96 -12.44
C VAL A 27 3.75 2.68 -13.24
N VAL A 28 3.16 1.66 -12.62
CA VAL A 28 2.82 0.39 -13.29
C VAL A 28 1.84 0.65 -14.44
N GLN A 29 0.81 1.44 -14.22
CA GLN A 29 -0.17 1.80 -15.25
C GLN A 29 0.52 2.50 -16.42
N LYS A 30 1.44 3.41 -16.14
CA LYS A 30 2.18 4.14 -17.16
C LYS A 30 3.07 3.19 -17.98
N ILE A 31 3.71 2.23 -17.33
CA ILE A 31 4.52 1.22 -18.01
C ILE A 31 3.66 0.42 -18.98
N TYR A 32 2.50 -0.07 -18.53
CA TYR A 32 1.59 -0.83 -19.38
C TYR A 32 1.08 -0.01 -20.56
N THR A 33 0.70 1.24 -20.34
CA THR A 33 0.27 2.13 -21.40
C THR A 33 1.38 2.32 -22.43
N THR A 34 2.61 2.56 -21.98
CA THR A 34 3.77 2.76 -22.85
C THR A 34 4.06 1.51 -23.68
N MET A 35 3.99 0.33 -23.06
CA MET A 35 4.24 -0.94 -23.75
C MET A 35 3.19 -1.23 -24.81
N HIS A 36 1.91 -0.95 -24.52
CA HIS A 36 0.85 -1.11 -25.50
C HIS A 36 0.97 -0.10 -26.65
N GLN A 37 1.47 1.10 -26.40
CA GLN A 37 1.78 2.06 -27.47
C GLN A 37 2.91 1.56 -28.38
N LEU A 38 3.90 0.89 -27.82
CA LEU A 38 4.99 0.29 -28.59
C LEU A 38 4.48 -0.84 -29.50
N GLU A 39 3.40 -1.48 -29.14
CA GLU A 39 2.78 -2.54 -29.96
C GLU A 39 2.43 -2.04 -31.36
N ALA A 40 2.05 -0.77 -31.49
CA ALA A 40 1.72 -0.18 -32.78
C ALA A 40 2.94 0.00 -33.68
N ILE A 41 4.13 0.13 -33.09
CA ILE A 41 5.40 0.39 -33.80
C ILE A 41 6.19 -0.91 -33.97
N TRP A 42 6.29 -1.70 -32.93
CA TRP A 42 7.01 -2.96 -32.90
C TRP A 42 6.05 -4.11 -33.23
N LYS A 43 6.01 -4.50 -34.50
CA LYS A 43 5.13 -5.58 -34.97
C LYS A 43 5.93 -6.86 -35.12
N GLY A 44 5.32 -7.98 -34.71
CA GLY A 44 5.91 -9.30 -34.85
C GLY A 44 5.48 -10.25 -33.74
N LYS A 45 5.83 -11.52 -33.92
CA LYS A 45 5.49 -12.58 -32.96
C LYS A 45 6.16 -12.37 -31.60
N ASP A 46 7.37 -11.83 -31.59
CA ASP A 46 8.11 -11.58 -30.36
C ASP A 46 7.43 -10.50 -29.52
N ASN A 47 6.88 -9.47 -30.16
CA ASN A 47 6.13 -8.43 -29.50
C ASN A 47 4.84 -8.99 -28.90
N GLU A 48 4.11 -9.78 -29.65
CA GLU A 48 2.87 -10.41 -29.17
C GLU A 48 3.13 -11.28 -27.94
N ALA A 49 4.20 -12.08 -27.96
CA ALA A 49 4.59 -12.91 -26.83
C ALA A 49 4.96 -12.07 -25.63
N PHE A 50 5.70 -10.98 -25.84
CA PHE A 50 6.11 -10.06 -24.77
C PHE A 50 4.91 -9.38 -24.11
N ILE A 51 3.97 -8.87 -24.91
CA ILE A 51 2.76 -8.20 -24.41
C ILE A 51 1.89 -9.20 -23.64
N ARG A 52 1.75 -10.44 -24.10
CA ARG A 52 0.99 -11.46 -23.38
C ARG A 52 1.58 -11.76 -22.01
N GLN A 53 2.90 -11.85 -21.91
CA GLN A 53 3.58 -12.05 -20.62
C GLN A 53 3.39 -10.86 -19.70
N LEU A 54 3.51 -9.65 -20.25
CA LEU A 54 3.30 -8.42 -19.48
C LEU A 54 1.87 -8.37 -18.93
N ASP A 55 0.87 -8.65 -19.75
CA ASP A 55 -0.53 -8.67 -19.34
C ASP A 55 -0.80 -9.75 -18.28
N ALA A 56 -0.10 -10.88 -18.37
CA ALA A 56 -0.21 -11.95 -17.38
C ALA A 56 0.33 -11.53 -16.01
N PHE A 57 1.29 -10.62 -15.96
CA PHE A 57 1.83 -10.08 -14.70
C PHE A 57 0.94 -9.02 -14.06
N GLN A 58 0.09 -8.37 -14.83
CA GLN A 58 -0.72 -7.25 -14.34
C GLN A 58 -1.54 -7.58 -13.10
N PRO A 59 -2.26 -8.71 -13.03
CA PRO A 59 -3.01 -9.06 -11.82
C PRO A 59 -2.13 -9.21 -10.57
N GLN A 60 -0.91 -9.73 -10.73
CA GLN A 60 0.03 -9.89 -9.61
C GLN A 60 0.51 -8.54 -9.09
N LEU A 61 0.81 -7.60 -10.00
CA LEU A 61 1.23 -6.26 -9.63
C LEU A 61 0.10 -5.50 -8.92
N LYS A 62 -1.12 -5.62 -9.40
CA LYS A 62 -2.30 -5.04 -8.74
C LYS A 62 -2.54 -5.65 -7.36
N ARG A 63 -2.36 -6.95 -7.23
CA ARG A 63 -2.51 -7.65 -5.95
C ARG A 63 -1.51 -7.13 -4.94
N MET A 64 -0.28 -6.87 -5.38
CA MET A 64 0.77 -6.33 -4.53
C MET A 64 0.41 -4.94 -4.02
N THR A 65 -0.09 -4.06 -4.90
CA THR A 65 -0.57 -2.73 -4.52
C THR A 65 -1.68 -2.84 -3.48
N THR A 66 -2.66 -3.71 -3.72
CA THR A 66 -3.78 -3.94 -2.79
C THR A 66 -3.30 -4.41 -1.42
N LEU A 67 -2.33 -5.32 -1.38
CA LEU A 67 -1.76 -5.81 -0.12
C LEU A 67 -1.09 -4.69 0.67
N VAL A 68 -0.33 -3.82 0.01
CA VAL A 68 0.32 -2.69 0.67
C VAL A 68 -0.72 -1.72 1.22
N GLU A 69 -1.76 -1.42 0.46
CA GLU A 69 -2.86 -0.57 0.91
C GLU A 69 -3.58 -1.17 2.12
N GLN A 70 -3.87 -2.47 2.10
CA GLN A 70 -4.51 -3.17 3.20
C GLN A 70 -3.63 -3.14 4.45
N TYR A 71 -2.33 -3.29 4.28
CA TYR A 71 -1.39 -3.21 5.39
C TYR A 71 -1.38 -1.80 6.01
N GLY A 72 -1.39 -0.77 5.16
CA GLY A 72 -1.51 0.61 5.62
C GLY A 72 -2.80 0.85 6.41
N ASN A 73 -3.93 0.34 5.92
CA ASN A 73 -5.22 0.43 6.60
C ASN A 73 -5.19 -0.31 7.94
N TYR A 74 -4.55 -1.47 7.98
CA TYR A 74 -4.39 -2.25 9.20
C TYR A 74 -3.59 -1.47 10.25
N LEU A 75 -2.49 -0.84 9.85
CA LEU A 75 -1.68 -0.04 10.76
C LEU A 75 -2.48 1.15 11.32
N GLN A 76 -3.28 1.80 10.49
CA GLN A 76 -4.14 2.90 10.94
C GLN A 76 -5.17 2.43 11.96
N SER A 77 -5.78 1.26 11.73
CA SER A 77 -6.71 0.65 12.68
C SER A 77 -6.04 0.34 13.99
N CYS A 78 -4.83 -0.22 13.95
CA CYS A 78 -4.07 -0.54 15.17
C CYS A 78 -3.77 0.73 15.97
N ALA A 79 -3.39 1.80 15.32
CA ALA A 79 -3.12 3.08 15.98
C ALA A 79 -4.38 3.65 16.65
N ALA A 80 -5.51 3.60 15.94
CA ALA A 80 -6.79 4.07 16.48
C ALA A 80 -7.23 3.26 17.70
N GLN A 81 -7.12 1.93 17.62
CA GLN A 81 -7.47 1.04 18.73
C GLN A 81 -6.59 1.26 19.95
N TYR A 82 -5.29 1.44 19.71
CA TYR A 82 -4.35 1.68 20.79
C TYR A 82 -4.66 3.00 21.51
N GLU A 83 -4.96 4.06 20.76
CA GLU A 83 -5.30 5.35 21.35
C GLU A 83 -6.62 5.27 22.14
N GLN A 84 -7.60 4.54 21.63
CA GLN A 84 -8.85 4.33 22.35
C GLN A 84 -8.61 3.60 23.68
N LEU A 85 -7.77 2.57 23.65
CA LEU A 85 -7.40 1.83 24.86
C LEU A 85 -6.69 2.73 25.87
N GLN A 86 -5.78 3.58 25.41
CA GLN A 86 -5.09 4.54 26.27
C GLN A 86 -6.07 5.52 26.92
N ALA A 87 -7.01 6.04 26.14
CA ALA A 87 -8.04 6.95 26.64
C ALA A 87 -8.89 6.29 27.72
N GLU A 88 -9.30 5.05 27.49
CA GLU A 88 -10.07 4.27 28.46
C GLU A 88 -9.30 4.03 29.76
N ARG A 89 -8.01 3.73 29.65
CA ARG A 89 -7.14 3.54 30.82
C ARG A 89 -6.98 4.83 31.61
N MET A 90 -6.85 5.95 30.95
CA MET A 90 -6.75 7.25 31.62
C MET A 90 -8.05 7.59 32.35
N MET A 91 -9.20 7.33 31.75
CA MET A 91 -10.50 7.53 32.37
C MET A 91 -10.68 6.63 33.59
N ALA A 92 -10.30 5.36 33.47
CA ALA A 92 -10.38 4.43 34.60
C ALA A 92 -9.48 4.87 35.75
N ALA A 93 -8.26 5.31 35.48
CA ALA A 93 -7.35 5.83 36.49
C ALA A 93 -7.90 7.08 37.17
N SER A 94 -8.52 7.96 36.40
CA SER A 94 -9.16 9.18 36.90
C SER A 94 -10.31 8.89 37.88
N ARG A 95 -11.07 7.81 37.62
CA ARG A 95 -12.19 7.40 38.48
C ARG A 95 -11.71 6.83 39.81
N LEU A 96 -10.50 6.31 39.85
CA LEU A 96 -9.94 5.72 41.08
C LEU A 96 -9.29 6.76 42.02
N ALA A 97 -9.10 7.95 41.54
CA ALA A 97 -8.46 9.03 42.29
C ALA A 97 -9.41 9.81 43.25
#